data_a6aaca809939a37e46ed9e5e99ea0943
#
_entry.id   a6aaca809939a37e46ed9e5e99ea0943
#
_cell.length_a   1.000
_cell.length_b   1.000
_cell.length_c   1.000
_cell.angle_alpha   90.00
_cell.angle_beta   90.00
_cell.angle_gamma   90.00
#
_symmetry.space_group_name_H-M   'P 1'
#
loop_
_entity.id
_entity.type
_entity.pdbx_description
1 polymer ?
#
loop_
_entity_poly.entity_id
_entity_poly.type
_entity_poly.pdbx_seq_one_letter_code
_entity_poly.pdbx_strand_id
1 'polypeptide(L)'
;VSRVHFIGVGGSGMSAVARLTAARGHEVTGSDMKESHYFLALREAGMDVRIGHDAAYVDGVDTVVISSAVRETNPELAHAREAGVEVIHRSEALVRTLDDQRLIAVAGTHGKTTTSAMVATVLHGAGIDAGFAVGARVFGVEGAVAGGYAGTAGISAVEADESDGSFLRYHPEVAILLNIEPDHLDHHGTVEALHEAFAQFASDCRVLVACADDPVVTTIAARAAAAGVRVVTYGSEGSGADVEVTPTHLRLSRQMDPFGSPKALDEPNGSIRPLRAGQEFALDVPVPGAHMRLNAAAAWAAAVAVGADPERAAGAVAGFAGTGRRYQTRGEADGVTVVDDYAHHPTEVAALLAAARSAGAGRLVVLFQPALFSRTQLHAAAFGQALSVADADIVIAGVHGDREDPIPGVTSQSILDAVESREGATARVVDDLAEAAQEAARLARPGDLVLTVGSGPVTYAADWILDSLRRRA
;
A
#
# COMPACT_ATOMS: atom_id res chain seq x y z
N VAL A 1 17.02 -13.90 22.54
CA VAL A 1 16.57 -14.65 21.37
C VAL A 1 15.35 -15.44 21.79
N SER A 2 14.19 -15.22 21.16
CA SER A 2 12.96 -15.99 21.38
C SER A 2 12.60 -16.75 20.11
N ARG A 3 11.79 -17.81 20.26
CA ARG A 3 11.24 -18.61 19.15
C ARG A 3 9.85 -18.09 18.83
N VAL A 4 9.66 -17.55 17.62
CA VAL A 4 8.42 -16.91 17.21
C VAL A 4 7.83 -17.64 16.00
N HIS A 5 6.58 -18.07 16.10
CA HIS A 5 5.87 -18.74 15.03
C HIS A 5 4.77 -17.85 14.42
N PHE A 6 4.74 -17.77 13.09
CA PHE A 6 3.79 -16.95 12.33
C PHE A 6 2.75 -17.81 11.62
N ILE A 7 1.47 -17.73 12.03
CA ILE A 7 0.36 -18.42 11.36
C ILE A 7 -0.16 -17.55 10.21
N GLY A 8 -0.15 -18.06 8.98
CA GLY A 8 -0.47 -17.29 7.78
C GLY A 8 0.71 -16.45 7.28
N VAL A 9 1.92 -16.99 7.40
CA VAL A 9 3.19 -16.27 7.10
C VAL A 9 3.33 -15.83 5.65
N GLY A 10 2.61 -16.45 4.72
CA GLY A 10 2.57 -16.10 3.30
C GLY A 10 1.70 -14.88 2.97
N GLY A 11 1.04 -14.28 3.95
CA GLY A 11 0.35 -13.00 3.78
C GLY A 11 1.34 -11.84 3.62
N SER A 12 1.00 -10.83 2.82
CA SER A 12 1.90 -9.70 2.51
C SER A 12 2.43 -8.97 3.75
N GLY A 13 1.55 -8.60 4.69
CA GLY A 13 1.95 -7.96 5.94
C GLY A 13 2.64 -8.90 6.93
N MET A 14 2.21 -10.16 7.01
CA MET A 14 2.81 -11.17 7.90
C MET A 14 4.26 -11.47 7.51
N SER A 15 4.52 -11.63 6.22
CA SER A 15 5.85 -11.94 5.70
C SER A 15 6.87 -10.82 5.99
N ALA A 16 6.45 -9.56 5.91
CA ALA A 16 7.28 -8.42 6.25
C ALA A 16 7.67 -8.43 7.74
N VAL A 17 6.71 -8.66 8.63
CA VAL A 17 6.97 -8.73 10.09
C VAL A 17 7.86 -9.92 10.43
N ALA A 18 7.59 -11.11 9.86
CA ALA A 18 8.41 -12.30 10.07
C ALA A 18 9.87 -12.05 9.65
N ARG A 19 10.09 -11.40 8.50
CA ARG A 19 11.43 -11.03 8.03
C ARG A 19 12.14 -10.09 8.98
N LEU A 20 11.47 -9.04 9.48
CA LEU A 20 12.04 -8.10 10.43
C LEU A 20 12.36 -8.76 11.78
N THR A 21 11.45 -9.60 12.29
CA THR A 21 11.66 -10.36 13.53
C THR A 21 12.89 -11.27 13.42
N ALA A 22 13.06 -11.96 12.30
CA ALA A 22 14.26 -12.78 12.05
C ALA A 22 15.53 -11.94 11.96
N ALA A 23 15.47 -10.77 11.34
CA ALA A 23 16.61 -9.86 11.23
C ALA A 23 17.06 -9.29 12.59
N ARG A 24 16.16 -9.27 13.60
CA ARG A 24 16.46 -8.92 15.00
C ARG A 24 17.08 -10.06 15.81
N GLY A 25 17.35 -11.20 15.17
CA GLY A 25 18.02 -12.35 15.77
C GLY A 25 17.09 -13.32 16.50
N HIS A 26 15.76 -13.20 16.30
CA HIS A 26 14.81 -14.21 16.78
C HIS A 26 14.82 -15.44 15.86
N GLU A 27 14.56 -16.63 16.42
CA GLU A 27 14.30 -17.84 15.66
C GLU A 27 12.86 -17.80 15.15
N VAL A 28 12.67 -17.64 13.83
CA VAL A 28 11.36 -17.47 13.22
C VAL A 28 10.98 -18.68 12.41
N THR A 29 9.79 -19.22 12.69
CA THR A 29 9.12 -20.26 11.89
C THR A 29 7.76 -19.77 11.43
N GLY A 30 7.13 -20.44 10.46
CA GLY A 30 5.79 -20.06 10.04
C GLY A 30 5.07 -21.12 9.22
N SER A 31 3.75 -20.97 9.13
CA SER A 31 2.87 -21.85 8.38
C SER A 31 1.93 -21.05 7.48
N ASP A 32 1.49 -21.62 6.37
CA ASP A 32 0.43 -21.08 5.52
C ASP A 32 -0.29 -22.21 4.76
N MET A 33 -1.54 -21.98 4.36
CA MET A 33 -2.30 -22.93 3.56
C MET A 33 -1.84 -22.99 2.10
N LYS A 34 -1.17 -21.93 1.59
CA LYS A 34 -0.83 -21.79 0.17
C LYS A 34 0.60 -21.27 -0.01
N GLU A 35 1.26 -21.74 -1.06
CA GLU A 35 2.52 -21.13 -1.52
C GLU A 35 2.24 -19.82 -2.26
N SER A 36 2.22 -18.70 -1.54
CA SER A 36 2.24 -17.37 -2.14
C SER A 36 3.67 -16.99 -2.57
N HIS A 37 3.81 -15.97 -3.40
CA HIS A 37 5.13 -15.44 -3.74
C HIS A 37 5.87 -14.85 -2.51
N TYR A 38 5.15 -14.39 -1.49
CA TYR A 38 5.73 -13.97 -0.22
C TYR A 38 6.26 -15.16 0.59
N PHE A 39 5.49 -16.24 0.64
CA PHE A 39 5.92 -17.50 1.27
C PHE A 39 7.20 -18.04 0.62
N LEU A 40 7.23 -18.06 -0.72
CA LEU A 40 8.40 -18.52 -1.48
C LEU A 40 9.62 -17.62 -1.19
N ALA A 41 9.45 -16.32 -1.14
CA ALA A 41 10.54 -15.38 -0.83
C ALA A 41 11.12 -15.59 0.57
N LEU A 42 10.29 -15.89 1.59
CA LEU A 42 10.78 -16.24 2.93
C LEU A 42 11.55 -17.55 2.94
N ARG A 43 11.08 -18.58 2.23
CA ARG A 43 11.75 -19.88 2.10
C ARG A 43 13.10 -19.74 1.38
N GLU A 44 13.16 -18.95 0.31
CA GLU A 44 14.41 -18.63 -0.40
C GLU A 44 15.40 -17.87 0.48
N ALA A 45 14.90 -17.03 1.40
CA ALA A 45 15.70 -16.35 2.40
C ALA A 45 16.16 -17.26 3.56
N GLY A 46 15.86 -18.56 3.51
CA GLY A 46 16.30 -19.56 4.48
C GLY A 46 15.44 -19.69 5.74
N MET A 47 14.22 -19.14 5.74
CA MET A 47 13.30 -19.28 6.87
C MET A 47 12.57 -20.64 6.83
N ASP A 48 12.36 -21.24 8.02
CA ASP A 48 11.58 -22.48 8.17
C ASP A 48 10.08 -22.20 8.06
N VAL A 49 9.57 -22.20 6.83
CA VAL A 49 8.15 -21.99 6.53
C VAL A 49 7.54 -23.24 5.90
N ARG A 50 6.32 -23.61 6.34
CA ARG A 50 5.67 -24.89 6.04
C ARG A 50 4.29 -24.68 5.46
N ILE A 51 3.90 -25.58 4.53
CA ILE A 51 2.54 -25.62 3.98
C ILE A 51 1.64 -26.51 4.84
N GLY A 52 0.43 -26.05 5.08
CA GLY A 52 -0.54 -26.66 5.96
C GLY A 52 -0.41 -26.15 7.40
N HIS A 53 -1.34 -26.56 8.24
CA HIS A 53 -1.38 -26.22 9.66
C HIS A 53 -1.34 -27.51 10.50
N ASP A 54 -0.41 -27.55 11.47
CA ASP A 54 -0.28 -28.66 12.41
C ASP A 54 0.00 -28.12 13.82
N ALA A 55 -0.72 -28.64 14.81
CA ALA A 55 -0.56 -28.28 16.22
C ALA A 55 0.91 -28.40 16.70
N ALA A 56 1.65 -29.38 16.19
CA ALA A 56 3.05 -29.61 16.54
C ALA A 56 4.01 -28.48 16.09
N TYR A 57 3.60 -27.60 15.17
CA TYR A 57 4.45 -26.50 14.72
C TYR A 57 4.71 -25.44 15.79
N VAL A 58 3.86 -25.39 16.82
CA VAL A 58 4.00 -24.44 17.93
C VAL A 58 4.61 -25.05 19.20
N ASP A 59 5.08 -26.31 19.15
CA ASP A 59 5.77 -26.94 20.27
C ASP A 59 7.11 -26.24 20.57
N GLY A 60 7.27 -25.79 21.81
CA GLY A 60 8.47 -25.09 22.27
C GLY A 60 8.66 -23.70 21.68
N VAL A 61 7.62 -23.07 21.18
CA VAL A 61 7.59 -21.69 20.71
C VAL A 61 7.25 -20.77 21.91
N ASP A 62 7.91 -19.62 21.96
CA ASP A 62 7.66 -18.62 23.01
C ASP A 62 6.45 -17.73 22.69
N THR A 63 6.29 -17.38 21.40
CA THR A 63 5.24 -16.47 20.93
C THR A 63 4.68 -16.93 19.59
N VAL A 64 3.35 -16.91 19.46
CA VAL A 64 2.62 -17.14 18.22
C VAL A 64 2.07 -15.82 17.70
N VAL A 65 2.32 -15.50 16.44
CA VAL A 65 1.82 -14.28 15.78
C VAL A 65 0.71 -14.64 14.80
N ILE A 66 -0.42 -13.95 14.93
CA ILE A 66 -1.60 -14.12 14.07
C ILE A 66 -2.01 -12.81 13.41
N SER A 67 -2.81 -12.92 12.34
CA SER A 67 -3.58 -11.81 11.76
C SER A 67 -5.06 -12.03 11.98
N SER A 68 -5.87 -11.00 11.71
CA SER A 68 -7.35 -11.07 11.77
C SER A 68 -7.96 -12.15 10.86
N ALA A 69 -7.20 -12.64 9.86
CA ALA A 69 -7.64 -13.70 8.95
C ALA A 69 -7.55 -15.12 9.55
N VAL A 70 -6.81 -15.32 10.66
CA VAL A 70 -6.64 -16.62 11.29
C VAL A 70 -7.90 -16.97 12.06
N ARG A 71 -8.56 -18.07 11.67
CA ARG A 71 -9.79 -18.53 12.30
C ARG A 71 -9.51 -19.19 13.64
N GLU A 72 -10.44 -19.09 14.58
CA GLU A 72 -10.37 -19.74 15.89
C GLU A 72 -10.25 -21.29 15.83
N THR A 73 -10.69 -21.88 14.72
CA THR A 73 -10.56 -23.31 14.45
C THR A 73 -9.19 -23.74 13.94
N ASN A 74 -8.24 -22.82 13.80
CA ASN A 74 -6.88 -23.17 13.36
C ASN A 74 -6.19 -24.06 14.42
N PRO A 75 -5.64 -25.23 14.07
CA PRO A 75 -5.09 -26.18 15.04
C PRO A 75 -3.87 -25.64 15.79
N GLU A 76 -3.04 -24.82 15.15
CA GLU A 76 -1.88 -24.21 15.79
C GLU A 76 -2.30 -23.16 16.82
N LEU A 77 -3.30 -22.31 16.49
CA LEU A 77 -3.85 -21.32 17.41
C LEU A 77 -4.51 -21.98 18.62
N ALA A 78 -5.30 -23.03 18.38
CA ALA A 78 -5.95 -23.77 19.46
C ALA A 78 -4.91 -24.40 20.40
N HIS A 79 -3.90 -25.08 19.85
CA HIS A 79 -2.84 -25.71 20.64
C HIS A 79 -1.99 -24.69 21.41
N ALA A 80 -1.63 -23.56 20.79
CA ALA A 80 -0.90 -22.49 21.45
C ALA A 80 -1.64 -21.96 22.69
N ARG A 81 -2.96 -21.76 22.57
CA ARG A 81 -3.79 -21.33 23.70
C ARG A 81 -3.91 -22.37 24.82
N GLU A 82 -4.07 -23.66 24.47
CA GLU A 82 -4.10 -24.77 25.43
C GLU A 82 -2.75 -24.89 26.16
N ALA A 83 -1.65 -24.72 25.47
CA ALA A 83 -0.30 -24.80 26.03
C ALA A 83 0.11 -23.52 26.81
N GLY A 84 -0.73 -22.46 26.79
CA GLY A 84 -0.42 -21.19 27.44
C GLY A 84 0.69 -20.38 26.75
N VAL A 85 0.95 -20.66 25.46
CA VAL A 85 1.88 -19.89 24.65
C VAL A 85 1.31 -18.48 24.41
N GLU A 86 2.15 -17.46 24.46
CA GLU A 86 1.72 -16.09 24.18
C GLU A 86 1.25 -15.97 22.73
N VAL A 87 0.02 -15.46 22.52
CA VAL A 87 -0.53 -15.20 21.18
C VAL A 87 -0.72 -13.71 21.00
N ILE A 88 -0.05 -13.13 20.01
CA ILE A 88 -0.13 -11.68 19.72
C ILE A 88 -0.56 -11.42 18.29
N HIS A 89 -1.14 -10.24 18.07
CA HIS A 89 -1.48 -9.80 16.73
C HIS A 89 -0.24 -9.33 15.96
N ARG A 90 -0.27 -9.44 14.63
CA ARG A 90 0.82 -9.03 13.72
C ARG A 90 1.28 -7.59 13.94
N SER A 91 0.36 -6.66 14.22
CA SER A 91 0.70 -5.25 14.50
C SER A 91 1.47 -5.09 15.81
N GLU A 92 1.11 -5.88 16.84
CA GLU A 92 1.85 -5.89 18.09
C GLU A 92 3.25 -6.49 17.91
N ALA A 93 3.36 -7.57 17.13
CA ALA A 93 4.66 -8.13 16.76
C ALA A 93 5.54 -7.11 16.03
N LEU A 94 4.98 -6.33 15.11
CA LEU A 94 5.72 -5.26 14.42
C LEU A 94 6.18 -4.17 15.37
N VAL A 95 5.30 -3.69 16.26
CA VAL A 95 5.65 -2.68 17.28
C VAL A 95 6.79 -3.18 18.17
N ARG A 96 6.69 -4.42 18.69
CA ARG A 96 7.77 -5.03 19.52
C ARG A 96 9.07 -5.19 18.75
N THR A 97 9.00 -5.51 17.47
CA THR A 97 10.20 -5.69 16.62
C THR A 97 10.90 -4.36 16.34
N LEU A 98 10.17 -3.25 16.36
CA LEU A 98 10.65 -1.91 16.00
C LEU A 98 10.63 -0.93 17.19
N ASP A 99 10.58 -1.41 18.44
CA ASP A 99 10.45 -0.59 19.65
C ASP A 99 11.63 0.36 19.89
N ASP A 100 12.79 0.05 19.34
CA ASP A 100 14.01 0.87 19.37
C ASP A 100 14.16 1.79 18.16
N GLN A 101 13.19 1.79 17.23
CA GLN A 101 13.26 2.54 15.97
C GLN A 101 12.44 3.82 16.03
N ARG A 102 12.91 4.85 15.32
CA ARG A 102 12.11 6.02 14.97
C ARG A 102 11.18 5.64 13.84
N LEU A 103 9.86 5.69 14.05
CA LEU A 103 8.89 5.23 13.06
C LEU A 103 8.38 6.37 12.19
N ILE A 104 8.30 6.11 10.89
CA ILE A 104 7.48 6.86 9.93
C ILE A 104 6.29 5.97 9.59
N ALA A 105 5.10 6.32 10.07
CA ALA A 105 3.90 5.52 9.84
C ALA A 105 2.97 6.18 8.82
N VAL A 106 2.58 5.43 7.79
CA VAL A 106 1.76 5.93 6.68
C VAL A 106 0.34 5.39 6.80
N ALA A 107 -0.61 6.28 7.08
CA ALA A 107 -2.02 5.99 7.21
C ALA A 107 -2.86 6.72 6.15
N GLY A 108 -4.09 6.24 5.96
CA GLY A 108 -5.07 6.78 5.01
C GLY A 108 -5.79 5.66 4.29
N THR A 109 -6.95 5.92 3.73
CA THR A 109 -7.75 4.88 3.07
C THR A 109 -7.00 4.33 1.86
N HIS A 110 -6.38 5.19 1.04
CA HIS A 110 -5.68 4.81 -0.19
C HIS A 110 -4.24 5.30 -0.23
N GLY A 111 -3.38 4.56 -0.95
CA GLY A 111 -1.99 4.97 -1.21
C GLY A 111 -0.97 4.56 -0.15
N LYS A 112 -1.36 3.96 0.98
CA LYS A 112 -0.47 3.56 2.09
C LYS A 112 0.77 2.79 1.63
N THR A 113 0.57 1.68 0.95
CA THR A 113 1.62 0.79 0.44
C THR A 113 2.63 1.50 -0.45
N THR A 114 2.12 2.25 -1.43
CA THR A 114 2.96 3.01 -2.38
C THR A 114 3.76 4.08 -1.67
N THR A 115 3.12 4.85 -0.77
CA THR A 115 3.79 5.92 -0.04
C THR A 115 4.84 5.39 0.93
N SER A 116 4.55 4.30 1.65
CA SER A 116 5.53 3.64 2.55
C SER A 116 6.76 3.16 1.77
N ALA A 117 6.56 2.59 0.59
CA ALA A 117 7.66 2.19 -0.28
C ALA A 117 8.42 3.38 -0.86
N MET A 118 7.74 4.48 -1.21
CA MET A 118 8.40 5.73 -1.62
C MET A 118 9.21 6.34 -0.48
N VAL A 119 8.70 6.33 0.76
CA VAL A 119 9.47 6.76 1.95
C VAL A 119 10.76 5.97 2.07
N ALA A 120 10.68 4.63 1.98
CA ALA A 120 11.85 3.77 2.01
C ALA A 120 12.86 4.13 0.89
N THR A 121 12.37 4.25 -0.36
CA THR A 121 13.21 4.61 -1.51
C THR A 121 13.88 5.97 -1.33
N VAL A 122 13.13 6.97 -0.88
CA VAL A 122 13.63 8.34 -0.67
C VAL A 122 14.71 8.38 0.40
N LEU A 123 14.49 7.68 1.52
CA LEU A 123 15.48 7.59 2.60
C LEU A 123 16.77 6.92 2.13
N HIS A 124 16.67 5.77 1.46
CA HIS A 124 17.83 5.06 0.92
C HIS A 124 18.59 5.91 -0.10
N GLY A 125 17.90 6.55 -1.05
CA GLY A 125 18.51 7.43 -2.04
C GLY A 125 19.13 8.70 -1.43
N ALA A 126 18.62 9.15 -0.28
CA ALA A 126 19.23 10.23 0.51
C ALA A 126 20.41 9.75 1.36
N GLY A 127 20.74 8.47 1.35
CA GLY A 127 21.86 7.86 2.09
C GLY A 127 21.51 7.43 3.53
N ILE A 128 20.24 7.28 3.83
CA ILE A 128 19.74 6.79 5.13
C ILE A 128 19.26 5.35 4.92
N ASP A 129 19.98 4.39 5.49
CA ASP A 129 19.65 2.96 5.42
C ASP A 129 18.49 2.62 6.38
N ALA A 130 17.29 3.06 6.00
CA ALA A 130 16.07 2.89 6.79
C ALA A 130 15.46 1.50 6.60
N GLY A 131 14.96 0.91 7.69
CA GLY A 131 14.12 -0.29 7.63
C GLY A 131 12.73 0.02 7.07
N PHE A 132 12.00 -1.05 6.68
CA PHE A 132 10.60 -0.89 6.32
C PHE A 132 9.79 -2.18 6.48
N ALA A 133 8.48 -2.00 6.75
CA ALA A 133 7.46 -3.05 6.69
C ALA A 133 6.29 -2.55 5.83
N VAL A 134 6.15 -3.10 4.63
CA VAL A 134 5.17 -2.69 3.61
C VAL A 134 4.36 -3.89 3.15
N GLY A 135 3.08 -3.73 2.93
CA GLY A 135 2.15 -4.78 2.50
C GLY A 135 2.34 -5.27 1.05
N ALA A 136 3.45 -4.93 0.39
CA ALA A 136 3.79 -5.38 -0.96
C ALA A 136 5.30 -5.55 -1.12
N ARG A 137 5.70 -6.23 -2.19
CA ARG A 137 7.11 -6.27 -2.58
C ARG A 137 7.58 -4.86 -3.00
N VAL A 138 8.66 -4.40 -2.39
CA VAL A 138 9.32 -3.13 -2.76
C VAL A 138 10.47 -3.45 -3.72
N PHE A 139 10.48 -2.79 -4.88
CA PHE A 139 11.53 -2.98 -5.88
C PHE A 139 12.65 -1.95 -5.67
N GLY A 140 13.86 -2.29 -6.14
CA GLY A 140 15.01 -1.37 -6.13
C GLY A 140 15.75 -1.27 -4.80
N VAL A 141 15.35 -2.01 -3.75
CA VAL A 141 16.08 -2.10 -2.48
C VAL A 141 16.72 -3.48 -2.36
N GLU A 142 18.05 -3.52 -2.42
CA GLU A 142 18.81 -4.77 -2.30
C GLU A 142 18.67 -5.36 -0.89
N GLY A 143 18.49 -6.67 -0.79
CA GLY A 143 18.29 -7.38 0.48
C GLY A 143 16.86 -7.29 1.05
N ALA A 144 15.95 -6.59 0.38
CA ALA A 144 14.53 -6.62 0.73
C ALA A 144 13.93 -8.00 0.44
N VAL A 145 13.21 -8.57 1.40
CA VAL A 145 12.52 -9.86 1.26
C VAL A 145 11.03 -9.64 1.47
N ALA A 146 10.23 -10.07 0.51
CA ALA A 146 8.80 -9.78 0.50
C ALA A 146 8.56 -8.24 0.61
N GLY A 147 7.93 -7.75 1.66
CA GLY A 147 7.76 -6.32 1.94
C GLY A 147 8.58 -5.85 3.15
N GLY A 148 9.59 -6.60 3.58
CA GLY A 148 10.39 -6.31 4.78
C GLY A 148 11.87 -6.10 4.50
N TYR A 149 12.45 -5.10 5.16
CA TYR A 149 13.88 -4.81 5.15
C TYR A 149 14.31 -4.25 6.51
N ALA A 150 15.36 -4.78 7.09
CA ALA A 150 15.92 -4.30 8.36
C ALA A 150 17.13 -3.39 8.08
N GLY A 151 16.87 -2.09 8.07
CA GLY A 151 17.92 -1.08 7.92
C GLY A 151 18.75 -0.88 9.19
N THR A 152 19.85 -0.14 9.05
CA THR A 152 20.81 0.12 10.14
C THR A 152 20.71 1.53 10.71
N ALA A 153 19.89 2.41 10.10
CA ALA A 153 19.81 3.82 10.49
C ALA A 153 18.97 4.11 11.76
N GLY A 154 18.36 3.09 12.38
CA GLY A 154 17.47 3.28 13.52
C GLY A 154 16.15 4.00 13.16
N ILE A 155 15.76 3.98 11.89
CA ILE A 155 14.54 4.55 11.36
C ILE A 155 13.83 3.47 10.52
N SER A 156 12.52 3.36 10.66
CA SER A 156 11.73 2.42 9.85
C SER A 156 10.45 3.06 9.31
N ALA A 157 10.14 2.79 8.04
CA ALA A 157 8.87 3.16 7.41
C ALA A 157 7.89 2.00 7.52
N VAL A 158 6.69 2.25 8.02
CA VAL A 158 5.65 1.23 8.20
C VAL A 158 4.33 1.66 7.59
N GLU A 159 3.61 0.69 7.05
CA GLU A 159 2.24 0.86 6.64
C GLU A 159 1.31 0.75 7.86
N ALA A 160 0.54 1.79 8.14
CA ALA A 160 -0.39 1.88 9.25
C ALA A 160 -1.82 1.60 8.75
N ASP A 161 -2.25 0.34 8.88
CA ASP A 161 -3.52 -0.15 8.36
C ASP A 161 -4.66 0.10 9.37
N GLU A 162 -5.65 0.87 8.96
CA GLU A 162 -6.82 1.24 9.76
C GLU A 162 -7.89 0.15 9.81
N SER A 163 -7.82 -0.85 8.93
CA SER A 163 -8.91 -1.81 8.69
C SER A 163 -9.38 -2.59 9.92
N ASP A 164 -8.49 -2.78 10.90
CA ASP A 164 -8.77 -3.49 12.17
C ASP A 164 -8.44 -2.63 13.40
N GLY A 165 -8.22 -1.33 13.23
CA GLY A 165 -7.85 -0.40 14.29
C GLY A 165 -6.44 -0.59 14.85
N SER A 166 -5.67 -1.52 14.32
CA SER A 166 -4.35 -1.87 14.84
C SER A 166 -3.30 -0.77 14.65
N PHE A 167 -3.53 0.16 13.71
CA PHE A 167 -2.66 1.30 13.46
C PHE A 167 -2.53 2.25 14.68
N LEU A 168 -3.48 2.24 15.60
CA LEU A 168 -3.42 2.99 16.86
C LEU A 168 -2.39 2.45 17.86
N ARG A 169 -1.77 1.32 17.57
CA ARG A 169 -0.67 0.78 18.39
C ARG A 169 0.69 1.40 18.05
N TYR A 170 0.79 2.07 16.89
CA TYR A 170 2.01 2.75 16.50
C TYR A 170 2.10 4.12 17.17
N HIS A 171 3.29 4.45 17.69
CA HIS A 171 3.64 5.76 18.22
C HIS A 171 4.71 6.39 17.33
N PRO A 172 4.34 6.89 16.15
CA PRO A 172 5.33 7.30 15.15
C PRO A 172 5.99 8.63 15.53
N GLU A 173 7.25 8.78 15.18
CA GLU A 173 7.87 10.11 15.19
C GLU A 173 7.26 11.00 14.10
N VAL A 174 7.05 10.41 12.90
CA VAL A 174 6.37 11.08 11.79
C VAL A 174 5.17 10.25 11.36
N ALA A 175 3.97 10.81 11.46
CA ALA A 175 2.77 10.26 10.87
C ALA A 175 2.52 10.90 9.50
N ILE A 176 2.17 10.10 8.50
CA ILE A 176 1.66 10.58 7.21
C ILE A 176 0.17 10.27 7.15
N LEU A 177 -0.64 11.26 6.80
CA LEU A 177 -2.07 11.09 6.59
C LEU A 177 -2.43 11.51 5.16
N LEU A 178 -2.83 10.51 4.34
CA LEU A 178 -2.98 10.67 2.89
C LEU A 178 -4.38 11.18 2.51
N ASN A 179 -5.40 10.40 2.86
CA ASN A 179 -6.79 10.65 2.54
C ASN A 179 -7.67 9.81 3.48
N ILE A 180 -8.93 10.23 3.66
CA ILE A 180 -9.89 9.50 4.49
C ILE A 180 -11.23 9.44 3.77
N GLU A 181 -11.58 8.24 3.32
CA GLU A 181 -12.89 7.92 2.75
C GLU A 181 -13.59 6.87 3.63
N PRO A 182 -14.92 6.78 3.60
CA PRO A 182 -15.65 5.74 4.32
C PRO A 182 -15.30 4.34 3.80
N ASP A 183 -14.51 3.60 4.54
CA ASP A 183 -14.19 2.18 4.33
C ASP A 183 -14.10 1.47 5.69
N HIS A 184 -14.09 0.15 5.71
CA HIS A 184 -13.95 -0.67 6.92
C HIS A 184 -14.96 -0.34 8.04
N LEU A 185 -16.19 0.06 7.65
CA LEU A 185 -17.24 0.37 8.61
C LEU A 185 -17.78 -0.88 9.35
N ASP A 186 -17.48 -2.08 8.85
CA ASP A 186 -17.67 -3.34 9.56
C ASP A 186 -16.87 -3.41 10.88
N HIS A 187 -15.68 -2.77 10.91
CA HIS A 187 -14.86 -2.64 12.11
C HIS A 187 -15.20 -1.38 12.92
N HIS A 188 -15.20 -0.22 12.28
CA HIS A 188 -15.36 1.07 12.96
C HIS A 188 -16.79 1.40 13.35
N GLY A 189 -17.79 0.76 12.72
CA GLY A 189 -19.21 0.97 12.96
C GLY A 189 -19.78 2.22 12.28
N THR A 190 -19.15 3.39 12.45
CA THR A 190 -19.61 4.65 11.84
C THR A 190 -18.45 5.44 11.21
N VAL A 191 -18.78 6.35 10.31
CA VAL A 191 -17.81 7.28 9.69
C VAL A 191 -17.15 8.18 10.74
N GLU A 192 -17.92 8.63 11.73
CA GLU A 192 -17.43 9.47 12.82
C GLU A 192 -16.40 8.71 13.69
N ALA A 193 -16.63 7.42 13.97
CA ALA A 193 -15.68 6.59 14.71
C ALA A 193 -14.38 6.36 13.91
N LEU A 194 -14.48 6.17 12.59
CA LEU A 194 -13.34 6.10 11.70
C LEU A 194 -12.53 7.41 11.74
N HIS A 195 -13.20 8.57 11.61
CA HIS A 195 -12.54 9.88 11.69
C HIS A 195 -11.85 10.11 13.04
N GLU A 196 -12.49 9.67 14.15
CA GLU A 196 -11.89 9.80 15.49
C GLU A 196 -10.65 8.90 15.65
N ALA A 197 -10.66 7.69 15.09
CA ALA A 197 -9.49 6.82 15.07
C ALA A 197 -8.31 7.47 14.32
N PHE A 198 -8.55 8.06 13.15
CA PHE A 198 -7.52 8.82 12.45
C PHE A 198 -7.06 10.07 13.20
N ALA A 199 -7.96 10.78 13.90
CA ALA A 199 -7.61 11.92 14.73
C ALA A 199 -6.73 11.52 15.92
N GLN A 200 -7.02 10.36 16.55
CA GLN A 200 -6.18 9.80 17.60
C GLN A 200 -4.79 9.47 17.06
N PHE A 201 -4.69 8.76 15.94
CA PHE A 201 -3.41 8.46 15.28
C PHE A 201 -2.62 9.72 14.95
N ALA A 202 -3.26 10.75 14.38
CA ALA A 202 -2.63 12.02 14.03
C ALA A 202 -2.17 12.84 15.25
N SER A 203 -2.75 12.59 16.43
CA SER A 203 -2.38 13.27 17.67
C SER A 203 -1.25 12.59 18.41
N ASP A 204 -0.92 11.35 18.06
CA ASP A 204 0.11 10.53 18.71
C ASP A 204 1.40 10.47 17.88
N CYS A 205 1.84 11.63 17.41
CA CYS A 205 3.08 11.76 16.66
C CYS A 205 3.78 13.10 16.99
N ARG A 206 5.06 13.19 16.67
CA ARG A 206 5.81 14.44 16.80
C ARG A 206 5.57 15.36 15.60
N VAL A 207 5.53 14.81 14.39
CA VAL A 207 5.29 15.51 13.13
C VAL A 207 4.18 14.80 12.36
N LEU A 208 3.16 15.55 11.98
CA LEU A 208 2.12 15.09 11.06
C LEU A 208 2.36 15.68 9.66
N VAL A 209 2.53 14.82 8.67
CA VAL A 209 2.54 15.17 7.25
C VAL A 209 1.15 14.91 6.69
N ALA A 210 0.40 15.96 6.33
CA ALA A 210 -1.03 15.86 6.04
C ALA A 210 -1.39 16.37 4.64
N CYS A 211 -2.21 15.62 3.91
CA CYS A 211 -2.71 16.02 2.60
C CYS A 211 -3.73 17.15 2.72
N ALA A 212 -3.44 18.29 2.11
CA ALA A 212 -4.33 19.45 2.12
C ALA A 212 -5.49 19.35 1.11
N ASP A 213 -5.41 18.42 0.16
CA ASP A 213 -6.45 18.20 -0.85
C ASP A 213 -7.65 17.41 -0.29
N ASP A 214 -7.48 16.78 0.88
CA ASP A 214 -8.56 16.04 1.55
C ASP A 214 -9.15 16.87 2.70
N PRO A 215 -10.46 17.18 2.68
CA PRO A 215 -11.08 18.05 3.69
C PRO A 215 -11.16 17.41 5.08
N VAL A 216 -11.25 16.07 5.17
CA VAL A 216 -11.27 15.36 6.46
C VAL A 216 -9.86 15.39 7.07
N VAL A 217 -8.83 15.12 6.26
CA VAL A 217 -7.43 15.22 6.69
C VAL A 217 -7.11 16.64 7.15
N THR A 218 -7.57 17.67 6.41
CA THR A 218 -7.36 19.08 6.78
C THR A 218 -7.97 19.40 8.15
N THR A 219 -9.17 18.88 8.42
CA THR A 219 -9.85 19.07 9.70
C THR A 219 -9.07 18.39 10.85
N ILE A 220 -8.61 17.16 10.63
CA ILE A 220 -7.82 16.41 11.61
C ILE A 220 -6.46 17.08 11.84
N ALA A 221 -5.80 17.55 10.78
CA ALA A 221 -4.53 18.26 10.86
C ALA A 221 -4.64 19.55 11.70
N ALA A 222 -5.71 20.33 11.51
CA ALA A 222 -5.97 21.51 12.33
C ALA A 222 -6.18 21.17 13.81
N ARG A 223 -6.88 20.07 14.10
CA ARG A 223 -7.09 19.57 15.47
C ARG A 223 -5.77 19.10 16.10
N ALA A 224 -4.94 18.37 15.36
CA ALA A 224 -3.61 17.94 15.81
C ALA A 224 -2.68 19.14 16.10
N ALA A 225 -2.69 20.14 15.21
CA ALA A 225 -1.92 21.37 15.42
C ALA A 225 -2.36 22.13 16.70
N ALA A 226 -3.67 22.21 16.96
CA ALA A 226 -4.20 22.81 18.19
C ALA A 226 -3.81 22.04 19.45
N ALA A 227 -3.56 20.72 19.34
CA ALA A 227 -3.05 19.87 20.41
C ALA A 227 -1.51 19.93 20.57
N GLY A 228 -0.81 20.73 19.73
CA GLY A 228 0.64 20.93 19.81
C GLY A 228 1.48 20.00 18.91
N VAL A 229 0.85 19.18 18.08
CA VAL A 229 1.53 18.40 17.06
C VAL A 229 2.03 19.35 15.95
N ARG A 230 3.26 19.13 15.51
CA ARG A 230 3.80 19.86 14.39
C ARG A 230 3.22 19.35 13.08
N VAL A 231 2.55 20.20 12.33
CA VAL A 231 1.92 19.83 11.06
C VAL A 231 2.70 20.43 9.88
N VAL A 232 2.96 19.58 8.89
CA VAL A 232 3.46 19.93 7.56
C VAL A 232 2.40 19.49 6.55
N THR A 233 1.82 20.43 5.81
CA THR A 233 0.83 20.10 4.80
C THR A 233 1.45 19.97 3.42
N TYR A 234 0.92 19.07 2.60
CA TYR A 234 1.25 18.95 1.19
C TYR A 234 -0.04 18.84 0.36
N GLY A 235 0.00 19.27 -0.88
CA GLY A 235 -1.19 19.24 -1.74
C GLY A 235 -0.90 19.70 -3.16
N SER A 236 -1.91 19.66 -4.00
CA SER A 236 -1.85 20.12 -5.38
C SER A 236 -1.50 21.60 -5.47
N GLU A 237 -1.01 22.05 -6.62
CA GLU A 237 -0.76 23.45 -6.89
C GLU A 237 -2.01 24.31 -6.65
N GLY A 238 -1.86 25.36 -5.85
CA GLY A 238 -2.97 26.24 -5.44
C GLY A 238 -3.80 25.74 -4.26
N SER A 239 -3.46 24.62 -3.64
CA SER A 239 -4.10 24.12 -2.41
C SER A 239 -3.83 24.99 -1.18
N GLY A 240 -2.78 25.83 -1.21
CA GLY A 240 -2.31 26.58 -0.06
C GLY A 240 -1.55 25.74 0.96
N ALA A 241 -1.15 24.53 0.60
CA ALA A 241 -0.32 23.67 1.42
C ALA A 241 1.09 24.23 1.61
N ASP A 242 1.81 23.77 2.65
CA ASP A 242 3.21 24.15 2.87
C ASP A 242 4.12 23.69 1.73
N VAL A 243 3.82 22.52 1.17
CA VAL A 243 4.48 21.92 0.03
C VAL A 243 3.46 21.73 -1.09
N GLU A 244 3.51 22.58 -2.10
CA GLU A 244 2.68 22.44 -3.29
C GLU A 244 3.36 21.57 -4.34
N VAL A 245 2.56 20.70 -4.94
CA VAL A 245 3.00 19.72 -5.94
C VAL A 245 2.61 20.20 -7.34
N THR A 246 3.61 20.57 -8.13
CA THR A 246 3.43 20.88 -9.56
C THR A 246 3.73 19.62 -10.40
N PRO A 247 3.52 19.64 -11.72
CA PRO A 247 3.86 18.49 -12.57
C PRO A 247 5.32 18.04 -12.48
N THR A 248 6.27 18.92 -12.14
CA THR A 248 7.71 18.68 -12.20
C THR A 248 8.50 19.11 -10.96
N HIS A 249 7.85 19.76 -9.98
CA HIS A 249 8.55 20.28 -8.80
C HIS A 249 7.68 20.18 -7.55
N LEU A 250 8.35 20.13 -6.40
CA LEU A 250 7.79 20.52 -5.09
C LEU A 250 8.13 21.99 -4.87
N ARG A 251 7.14 22.81 -4.52
CA ARG A 251 7.32 24.24 -4.23
C ARG A 251 6.89 24.55 -2.81
N LEU A 252 7.74 25.22 -2.06
CA LEU A 252 7.42 25.65 -0.70
C LEU A 252 6.63 26.96 -0.72
N SER A 253 5.42 26.96 -0.18
CA SER A 253 4.58 28.16 -0.09
C SER A 253 4.98 29.08 1.07
N ARG A 254 5.62 28.54 2.11
CA ARG A 254 6.13 29.26 3.28
C ARG A 254 7.49 28.76 3.74
N GLN A 255 8.14 29.55 4.59
CA GLN A 255 9.35 29.07 5.26
C GLN A 255 8.99 27.90 6.18
N MET A 256 9.75 26.83 6.06
CA MET A 256 9.60 25.62 6.87
C MET A 256 10.86 25.39 7.70
N ASP A 257 10.66 25.06 8.96
CA ASP A 257 11.65 24.38 9.77
C ASP A 257 11.16 22.95 10.02
N PRO A 258 11.45 21.99 9.14
CA PRO A 258 10.88 20.65 9.22
C PRO A 258 11.27 19.88 10.48
N PHE A 259 12.28 20.36 11.19
CA PHE A 259 12.80 19.63 12.37
C PHE A 259 12.36 20.22 13.70
N GLY A 260 11.78 21.48 13.75
CA GLY A 260 11.62 22.23 15.00
C GLY A 260 12.95 22.23 15.74
N SER A 261 13.49 23.32 16.22
CA SER A 261 14.80 23.29 16.91
C SER A 261 14.95 22.02 17.76
N PRO A 262 15.69 21.00 17.38
CA PRO A 262 16.03 19.96 18.29
C PRO A 262 17.09 20.57 19.21
N LYS A 263 16.82 20.53 20.50
CA LYS A 263 17.95 20.35 21.40
C LYS A 263 18.57 19.01 21.00
N ALA A 264 19.72 19.12 20.34
CA ALA A 264 20.63 18.03 20.05
C ALA A 264 20.07 16.86 19.20
N LEU A 265 20.35 16.93 17.92
CA LEU A 265 21.37 15.98 17.52
C LEU A 265 22.70 16.73 17.72
N ASP A 266 23.48 16.30 18.72
CA ASP A 266 24.85 16.72 18.93
C ASP A 266 25.72 16.22 17.76
N GLU A 267 25.59 16.84 16.62
CA GLU A 267 26.47 16.69 15.48
C GLU A 267 27.18 18.02 15.24
N PRO A 268 28.51 18.07 15.36
CA PRO A 268 29.26 19.31 15.29
C PRO A 268 29.30 19.99 13.91
N ASN A 269 28.58 19.50 12.88
CA ASN A 269 28.72 20.03 11.52
C ASN A 269 27.44 20.05 10.64
N GLY A 270 26.24 19.97 11.18
CA GLY A 270 25.02 19.95 10.35
C GLY A 270 23.98 20.98 10.77
N SER A 271 24.22 22.27 10.56
CA SER A 271 23.14 23.27 10.62
C SER A 271 22.22 23.08 9.42
N ILE A 272 21.14 22.31 9.60
CA ILE A 272 20.08 22.22 8.60
C ILE A 272 19.47 23.61 8.50
N ARG A 273 19.66 24.22 7.33
CA ARG A 273 19.13 25.56 7.07
C ARG A 273 17.61 25.48 6.96
N PRO A 274 16.87 26.43 7.54
CA PRO A 274 15.43 26.53 7.31
C PRO A 274 15.14 26.59 5.80
N LEU A 275 14.17 25.80 5.37
CA LEU A 275 13.68 25.83 4.00
C LEU A 275 12.91 27.12 3.76
N ARG A 276 13.15 27.81 2.64
CA ARG A 276 12.60 29.13 2.37
C ARG A 276 11.34 29.06 1.53
N ALA A 277 10.42 29.99 1.77
CA ALA A 277 9.29 30.21 0.87
C ALA A 277 9.79 30.46 -0.57
N GLY A 278 9.12 29.87 -1.55
CA GLY A 278 9.47 29.94 -2.97
C GLY A 278 10.62 29.01 -3.39
N GLN A 279 11.22 28.24 -2.47
CA GLN A 279 12.21 27.23 -2.84
C GLN A 279 11.51 26.07 -3.59
N GLU A 280 12.14 25.62 -4.66
CA GLU A 280 11.64 24.52 -5.48
C GLU A 280 12.64 23.37 -5.51
N PHE A 281 12.12 22.15 -5.56
CA PHE A 281 12.88 20.92 -5.70
C PHE A 281 12.35 20.14 -6.90
N ALA A 282 13.21 19.75 -7.82
CA ALA A 282 12.81 18.95 -8.97
C ALA A 282 12.21 17.62 -8.52
N LEU A 283 11.07 17.26 -9.09
CA LEU A 283 10.34 16.02 -8.78
C LEU A 283 10.12 15.22 -10.06
N ASP A 284 10.80 14.10 -10.16
CA ASP A 284 10.62 13.12 -11.23
C ASP A 284 10.03 11.85 -10.63
N VAL A 285 8.76 11.55 -10.94
CA VAL A 285 8.04 10.37 -10.44
C VAL A 285 7.87 9.40 -11.60
N PRO A 286 8.56 8.25 -11.59
CA PRO A 286 8.56 7.32 -12.73
C PRO A 286 7.23 6.58 -12.93
N VAL A 287 6.35 6.58 -11.94
CA VAL A 287 5.02 5.97 -12.03
C VAL A 287 4.00 7.07 -12.34
N PRO A 288 3.14 6.89 -13.37
CA PRO A 288 2.22 7.92 -13.81
C PRO A 288 1.09 8.18 -12.79
N GLY A 289 0.55 9.39 -12.79
CA GLY A 289 -0.62 9.80 -12.03
C GLY A 289 -0.36 10.97 -11.08
N ALA A 290 -1.36 11.85 -10.94
CA ALA A 290 -1.29 12.99 -10.03
C ALA A 290 -1.16 12.53 -8.56
N HIS A 291 -1.89 11.47 -8.19
CA HIS A 291 -1.81 10.87 -6.87
C HIS A 291 -0.42 10.32 -6.54
N MET A 292 0.33 9.82 -7.54
CA MET A 292 1.71 9.37 -7.33
C MET A 292 2.65 10.53 -6.97
N ARG A 293 2.43 11.70 -7.58
CA ARG A 293 3.20 12.91 -7.22
C ARG A 293 2.86 13.40 -5.81
N LEU A 294 1.60 13.33 -5.40
CA LEU A 294 1.19 13.63 -4.01
C LEU A 294 1.83 12.66 -3.01
N ASN A 295 1.82 11.35 -3.31
CA ASN A 295 2.48 10.35 -2.49
C ASN A 295 4.00 10.62 -2.37
N ALA A 296 4.64 11.04 -3.47
CA ALA A 296 6.06 11.40 -3.48
C ALA A 296 6.34 12.65 -2.62
N ALA A 297 5.45 13.65 -2.65
CA ALA A 297 5.56 14.83 -1.79
C ALA A 297 5.42 14.47 -0.30
N ALA A 298 4.50 13.58 0.04
CA ALA A 298 4.35 13.06 1.40
C ALA A 298 5.62 12.32 1.85
N ALA A 299 6.17 11.46 0.99
CA ALA A 299 7.40 10.73 1.26
C ALA A 299 8.61 11.65 1.43
N TRP A 300 8.73 12.65 0.56
CA TRP A 300 9.75 13.69 0.67
C TRP A 300 9.65 14.46 1.99
N ALA A 301 8.46 14.95 2.34
CA ALA A 301 8.24 15.72 3.56
C ALA A 301 8.57 14.91 4.82
N ALA A 302 8.19 13.63 4.84
CA ALA A 302 8.49 12.73 5.95
C ALA A 302 10.00 12.42 6.05
N ALA A 303 10.67 12.19 4.93
CA ALA A 303 12.12 11.97 4.90
C ALA A 303 12.89 13.21 5.40
N VAL A 304 12.48 14.40 4.95
CA VAL A 304 13.03 15.67 5.43
C VAL A 304 12.75 15.84 6.93
N ALA A 305 11.58 15.46 7.43
CA ALA A 305 11.24 15.53 8.86
C ALA A 305 12.11 14.63 9.76
N VAL A 306 12.72 13.59 9.24
CA VAL A 306 13.65 12.73 10.00
C VAL A 306 15.13 13.03 9.75
N GLY A 307 15.44 14.02 8.92
CA GLY A 307 16.81 14.52 8.74
C GLY A 307 17.42 14.28 7.36
N ALA A 308 16.67 13.83 6.38
CA ALA A 308 17.18 13.73 5.02
C ALA A 308 17.47 15.12 4.42
N ASP A 309 18.54 15.21 3.64
CA ASP A 309 18.81 16.41 2.83
C ASP A 309 17.68 16.61 1.80
N PRO A 310 17.06 17.79 1.73
CA PRO A 310 15.88 18.02 0.89
C PRO A 310 16.13 17.83 -0.61
N GLU A 311 17.29 18.22 -1.12
CA GLU A 311 17.65 18.07 -2.54
C GLU A 311 17.86 16.59 -2.88
N ARG A 312 18.61 15.86 -2.03
CA ARG A 312 18.82 14.43 -2.20
C ARG A 312 17.52 13.65 -2.09
N ALA A 313 16.65 14.00 -1.13
CA ALA A 313 15.36 13.39 -0.95
C ALA A 313 14.45 13.58 -2.20
N ALA A 314 14.42 14.77 -2.79
CA ALA A 314 13.66 15.02 -4.00
C ALA A 314 14.23 14.23 -5.21
N GLY A 315 15.56 14.27 -5.40
CA GLY A 315 16.21 13.51 -6.46
C GLY A 315 16.08 11.99 -6.33
N ALA A 316 15.95 11.48 -5.09
CA ALA A 316 15.80 10.05 -4.82
C ALA A 316 14.45 9.49 -5.28
N VAL A 317 13.42 10.32 -5.44
CA VAL A 317 12.10 9.89 -5.94
C VAL A 317 12.22 9.23 -7.33
N ALA A 318 13.10 9.73 -8.20
CA ALA A 318 13.35 9.16 -9.52
C ALA A 318 13.83 7.69 -9.48
N GLY A 319 14.38 7.25 -8.35
CA GLY A 319 14.79 5.85 -8.11
C GLY A 319 13.64 4.92 -7.70
N PHE A 320 12.40 5.41 -7.56
CA PHE A 320 11.28 4.58 -7.18
C PHE A 320 10.91 3.58 -8.29
N ALA A 321 11.28 2.33 -8.10
CA ALA A 321 11.06 1.26 -9.06
C ALA A 321 9.64 0.65 -8.99
N GLY A 322 8.75 1.24 -8.18
CA GLY A 322 7.39 0.73 -7.96
C GLY A 322 7.29 -0.30 -6.84
N THR A 323 6.09 -0.76 -6.62
CA THR A 323 5.77 -1.86 -5.72
C THR A 323 4.98 -2.93 -6.46
N GLY A 324 4.99 -4.15 -5.96
CA GLY A 324 4.21 -5.22 -6.54
C GLY A 324 2.72 -4.84 -6.59
N ARG A 325 2.11 -5.05 -7.74
CA ARG A 325 0.70 -4.80 -7.98
C ARG A 325 0.26 -3.33 -7.81
N ARG A 326 1.13 -2.34 -8.08
CA ARG A 326 0.78 -0.91 -8.11
C ARG A 326 1.32 -0.32 -9.41
N TYR A 327 0.48 -0.25 -10.43
CA TYR A 327 0.83 0.06 -11.82
C TYR A 327 2.05 -0.76 -12.29
N GLN A 328 2.06 -2.05 -11.93
CA GLN A 328 3.19 -2.92 -12.21
C GLN A 328 3.16 -3.43 -13.64
N THR A 329 4.10 -3.01 -14.47
CA THR A 329 4.28 -3.63 -15.79
C THR A 329 4.69 -5.09 -15.62
N ARG A 330 3.88 -6.01 -16.14
CA ARG A 330 4.11 -7.45 -16.10
C ARG A 330 4.89 -7.93 -17.33
N GLY A 331 4.77 -7.22 -18.42
CA GLY A 331 5.48 -7.51 -19.65
C GLY A 331 4.80 -6.95 -20.89
N GLU A 332 5.39 -7.29 -22.04
CA GLU A 332 4.87 -6.95 -23.36
C GLU A 332 4.87 -8.20 -24.25
N ALA A 333 3.81 -8.37 -25.03
CA ALA A 333 3.68 -9.42 -26.02
C ALA A 333 2.77 -8.95 -27.17
N ASP A 334 3.09 -9.30 -28.42
CA ASP A 334 2.34 -8.91 -29.64
C ASP A 334 2.05 -7.40 -29.70
N GLY A 335 3.03 -6.55 -29.26
CA GLY A 335 2.88 -5.11 -29.21
C GLY A 335 1.87 -4.59 -28.17
N VAL A 336 1.44 -5.42 -27.22
CA VAL A 336 0.51 -5.10 -26.14
C VAL A 336 1.27 -5.08 -24.82
N THR A 337 1.17 -3.99 -24.08
CA THR A 337 1.72 -3.89 -22.72
C THR A 337 0.68 -4.35 -21.69
N VAL A 338 1.07 -5.20 -20.73
CA VAL A 338 0.20 -5.67 -19.66
C VAL A 338 0.68 -5.12 -18.32
N VAL A 339 -0.23 -4.46 -17.60
CA VAL A 339 0.00 -3.84 -16.28
C VAL A 339 -0.97 -4.44 -15.26
N ASP A 340 -0.47 -4.76 -14.07
CA ASP A 340 -1.25 -5.28 -12.94
C ASP A 340 -1.37 -4.22 -11.85
N ASP A 341 -2.60 -4.02 -11.34
CA ASP A 341 -2.86 -3.07 -10.25
C ASP A 341 -3.83 -3.65 -9.21
N TYR A 342 -3.55 -3.34 -7.96
CA TYR A 342 -4.31 -3.81 -6.80
C TYR A 342 -5.59 -3.00 -6.55
N ALA A 343 -5.85 -1.94 -7.32
CA ALA A 343 -7.00 -1.06 -7.16
C ALA A 343 -8.30 -1.86 -7.00
N HIS A 344 -9.00 -1.65 -5.90
CA HIS A 344 -10.17 -2.41 -5.53
C HIS A 344 -11.28 -1.57 -4.86
N HIS A 345 -11.07 -0.25 -4.81
CA HIS A 345 -12.07 0.76 -4.45
C HIS A 345 -12.37 1.64 -5.68
N PRO A 346 -13.59 2.18 -5.87
CA PRO A 346 -13.93 3.00 -7.04
C PRO A 346 -12.99 4.18 -7.28
N THR A 347 -12.60 4.87 -6.21
CA THR A 347 -11.63 5.99 -6.25
C THR A 347 -10.27 5.55 -6.79
N GLU A 348 -9.77 4.39 -6.35
CA GLU A 348 -8.50 3.83 -6.84
C GLU A 348 -8.59 3.44 -8.32
N VAL A 349 -9.70 2.79 -8.73
CA VAL A 349 -9.93 2.40 -10.14
C VAL A 349 -9.97 3.65 -11.03
N ALA A 350 -10.68 4.70 -10.63
CA ALA A 350 -10.73 5.94 -11.38
C ALA A 350 -9.34 6.60 -11.49
N ALA A 351 -8.58 6.64 -10.40
CA ALA A 351 -7.22 7.18 -10.39
C ALA A 351 -6.26 6.39 -11.28
N LEU A 352 -6.35 5.05 -11.26
CA LEU A 352 -5.57 4.16 -12.13
C LEU A 352 -5.85 4.42 -13.61
N LEU A 353 -7.11 4.49 -13.99
CA LEU A 353 -7.50 4.72 -15.38
C LEU A 353 -7.08 6.11 -15.88
N ALA A 354 -7.19 7.13 -15.01
CA ALA A 354 -6.68 8.47 -15.30
C ALA A 354 -5.15 8.48 -15.46
N ALA A 355 -4.43 7.74 -14.60
CA ALA A 355 -2.97 7.59 -14.69
C ALA A 355 -2.55 6.91 -16.00
N ALA A 356 -3.20 5.82 -16.38
CA ALA A 356 -2.93 5.11 -17.64
C ALA A 356 -3.09 6.04 -18.86
N ARG A 357 -4.12 6.86 -18.86
CA ARG A 357 -4.34 7.86 -19.94
C ARG A 357 -3.30 8.95 -19.96
N SER A 358 -2.93 9.49 -18.77
CA SER A 358 -1.90 10.54 -18.67
C SER A 358 -0.53 10.05 -19.11
N ALA A 359 -0.27 8.75 -19.04
CA ALA A 359 0.94 8.10 -19.52
C ALA A 359 0.99 7.95 -21.06
N GLY A 360 -0.03 8.42 -21.76
CA GLY A 360 -0.10 8.34 -23.23
C GLY A 360 -0.56 6.96 -23.73
N ALA A 361 -1.18 6.15 -22.86
CA ALA A 361 -1.81 4.91 -23.31
C ALA A 361 -2.84 5.23 -24.40
N GLY A 362 -2.78 4.50 -25.51
CA GLY A 362 -3.74 4.59 -26.58
C GLY A 362 -5.09 4.02 -26.14
N ARG A 363 -5.52 2.91 -26.72
CA ARG A 363 -6.71 2.20 -26.28
C ARG A 363 -6.41 1.37 -25.03
N LEU A 364 -7.37 1.33 -24.08
CA LEU A 364 -7.30 0.50 -22.87
C LEU A 364 -8.16 -0.74 -23.03
N VAL A 365 -7.67 -1.86 -22.53
CA VAL A 365 -8.48 -3.06 -22.23
C VAL A 365 -8.36 -3.29 -20.72
N VAL A 366 -9.49 -3.27 -20.01
CA VAL A 366 -9.54 -3.40 -18.56
C VAL A 366 -10.17 -4.73 -18.18
N LEU A 367 -9.41 -5.58 -17.50
CA LEU A 367 -9.93 -6.76 -16.81
C LEU A 367 -10.05 -6.42 -15.33
N PHE A 368 -11.28 -6.16 -14.87
CA PHE A 368 -11.58 -5.85 -13.49
C PHE A 368 -12.20 -7.05 -12.77
N GLN A 369 -11.66 -7.39 -11.60
CA GLN A 369 -12.25 -8.38 -10.69
C GLN A 369 -12.68 -7.71 -9.39
N PRO A 370 -13.99 -7.51 -9.15
CA PRO A 370 -14.46 -7.01 -7.87
C PRO A 370 -14.16 -8.02 -6.77
N ALA A 371 -13.77 -7.51 -5.60
CA ALA A 371 -13.50 -8.31 -4.42
C ALA A 371 -14.41 -7.90 -3.26
N LEU A 372 -14.89 -8.91 -2.51
CA LEU A 372 -15.89 -8.88 -1.46
C LEU A 372 -17.30 -8.59 -1.99
N PHE A 373 -18.24 -9.44 -1.60
CA PHE A 373 -19.65 -9.26 -1.98
C PHE A 373 -20.25 -8.02 -1.33
N SER A 374 -19.93 -7.75 -0.04
CA SER A 374 -20.37 -6.56 0.66
C SER A 374 -19.93 -5.26 -0.02
N ARG A 375 -18.66 -5.17 -0.42
CA ARG A 375 -18.11 -4.02 -1.14
C ARG A 375 -18.74 -3.88 -2.52
N THR A 376 -18.92 -4.97 -3.24
CA THR A 376 -19.59 -4.96 -4.56
C THR A 376 -21.02 -4.45 -4.43
N GLN A 377 -21.77 -4.89 -3.40
CA GLN A 377 -23.12 -4.43 -3.15
C GLN A 377 -23.18 -2.91 -2.86
N LEU A 378 -22.25 -2.43 -2.04
CA LEU A 378 -22.20 -1.01 -1.63
C LEU A 378 -21.78 -0.08 -2.76
N HIS A 379 -20.83 -0.50 -3.59
CA HIS A 379 -20.16 0.38 -4.53
C HIS A 379 -20.40 0.06 -6.01
N ALA A 380 -21.34 -0.82 -6.37
CA ALA A 380 -21.57 -1.23 -7.76
C ALA A 380 -21.72 -0.04 -8.72
N ALA A 381 -22.54 0.95 -8.35
CA ALA A 381 -22.77 2.14 -9.18
C ALA A 381 -21.47 2.98 -9.33
N ALA A 382 -20.72 3.17 -8.25
CA ALA A 382 -19.47 3.93 -8.28
C ALA A 382 -18.37 3.21 -9.10
N PHE A 383 -18.29 1.87 -9.02
CA PHE A 383 -17.42 1.08 -9.90
C PHE A 383 -17.81 1.23 -11.38
N GLY A 384 -19.11 1.14 -11.71
CA GLY A 384 -19.59 1.36 -13.06
C GLY A 384 -19.18 2.73 -13.61
N GLN A 385 -19.36 3.78 -12.81
CA GLN A 385 -18.93 5.14 -13.16
C GLN A 385 -17.40 5.22 -13.36
N ALA A 386 -16.60 4.65 -12.44
CA ALA A 386 -15.14 4.65 -12.55
C ALA A 386 -14.65 3.92 -13.82
N LEU A 387 -15.30 2.83 -14.19
CA LEU A 387 -14.99 2.04 -15.38
C LEU A 387 -15.50 2.70 -16.68
N SER A 388 -16.41 3.66 -16.62
CA SER A 388 -16.99 4.34 -17.77
C SER A 388 -16.01 5.31 -18.45
N VAL A 389 -14.87 4.78 -18.87
CA VAL A 389 -13.79 5.55 -19.53
C VAL A 389 -13.95 5.39 -21.04
N ALA A 390 -13.88 6.51 -21.79
CA ALA A 390 -13.90 6.46 -23.26
C ALA A 390 -12.68 5.66 -23.78
N ASP A 391 -12.86 4.98 -24.90
CA ASP A 391 -11.84 4.16 -25.59
C ASP A 391 -11.28 3.00 -24.75
N ALA A 392 -12.08 2.43 -23.86
CA ALA A 392 -11.72 1.24 -23.07
C ALA A 392 -12.69 0.09 -23.34
N ASP A 393 -12.16 -1.07 -23.67
CA ASP A 393 -12.92 -2.32 -23.59
C ASP A 393 -12.85 -2.86 -22.17
N ILE A 394 -13.99 -3.22 -21.57
CA ILE A 394 -14.10 -3.62 -20.18
C ILE A 394 -14.57 -5.07 -20.08
N VAL A 395 -13.80 -5.89 -19.40
CA VAL A 395 -14.17 -7.25 -19.02
C VAL A 395 -14.25 -7.29 -17.49
N ILE A 396 -15.41 -7.63 -16.94
CA ILE A 396 -15.61 -7.73 -15.50
C ILE A 396 -15.69 -9.21 -15.14
N ALA A 397 -14.75 -9.71 -14.36
CA ALA A 397 -14.74 -11.08 -13.86
C ALA A 397 -15.76 -11.27 -12.71
N GLY A 398 -16.07 -12.52 -12.37
CA GLY A 398 -16.92 -12.84 -11.23
C GLY A 398 -16.36 -12.29 -9.90
N VAL A 399 -17.26 -11.96 -8.96
CA VAL A 399 -16.87 -11.43 -7.64
C VAL A 399 -16.00 -12.42 -6.91
N HIS A 400 -14.81 -11.98 -6.46
CA HIS A 400 -13.95 -12.75 -5.57
C HIS A 400 -14.41 -12.55 -4.12
N GLY A 401 -14.98 -13.60 -3.52
CA GLY A 401 -15.51 -13.52 -2.15
C GLY A 401 -14.45 -13.39 -1.07
N ASP A 402 -13.19 -13.87 -1.34
CA ASP A 402 -12.11 -13.94 -0.38
C ASP A 402 -12.55 -14.63 0.93
N ARG A 403 -12.87 -13.86 1.96
CA ARG A 403 -13.33 -14.32 3.28
C ARG A 403 -14.86 -14.31 3.45
N GLU A 404 -15.60 -13.78 2.48
CA GLU A 404 -17.06 -13.64 2.53
C GLU A 404 -17.76 -14.78 1.79
N ASP A 405 -18.92 -15.19 2.32
CA ASP A 405 -19.86 -16.04 1.59
C ASP A 405 -20.63 -15.22 0.56
N PRO A 406 -21.08 -15.82 -0.56
CA PRO A 406 -21.88 -15.13 -1.55
C PRO A 406 -23.17 -14.52 -0.98
N ILE A 407 -23.40 -13.23 -1.28
CA ILE A 407 -24.64 -12.55 -0.93
C ILE A 407 -25.65 -12.76 -2.08
N PRO A 408 -26.86 -13.29 -1.81
CA PRO A 408 -27.86 -13.51 -2.86
C PRO A 408 -28.18 -12.25 -3.67
N GLY A 409 -28.08 -12.35 -5.00
CA GLY A 409 -28.35 -11.24 -5.92
C GLY A 409 -27.17 -10.28 -6.13
N VAL A 410 -26.06 -10.44 -5.44
CA VAL A 410 -24.84 -9.62 -5.66
C VAL A 410 -23.94 -10.33 -6.65
N THR A 411 -23.79 -9.76 -7.83
CA THR A 411 -22.95 -10.27 -8.93
C THR A 411 -22.23 -9.12 -9.63
N SER A 412 -21.27 -9.43 -10.46
CA SER A 412 -20.58 -8.45 -11.31
C SER A 412 -21.52 -7.76 -12.31
N GLN A 413 -22.70 -8.32 -12.56
CA GLN A 413 -23.71 -7.71 -13.43
C GLN A 413 -24.19 -6.37 -12.91
N SER A 414 -24.31 -6.19 -11.59
CA SER A 414 -24.71 -4.91 -10.98
C SER A 414 -23.71 -3.77 -11.26
N ILE A 415 -22.43 -4.11 -11.45
CA ILE A 415 -21.41 -3.13 -11.87
C ILE A 415 -21.56 -2.83 -13.36
N LEU A 416 -21.74 -3.88 -14.19
CA LEU A 416 -21.94 -3.71 -15.64
C LEU A 416 -23.17 -2.85 -15.95
N ASP A 417 -24.27 -3.04 -15.22
CA ASP A 417 -25.50 -2.27 -15.41
C ASP A 417 -25.31 -0.76 -15.15
N ALA A 418 -24.29 -0.40 -14.39
CA ALA A 418 -23.91 0.98 -14.09
C ALA A 418 -22.80 1.53 -15.00
N VAL A 419 -22.22 0.71 -15.88
CA VAL A 419 -21.25 1.17 -16.87
C VAL A 419 -22.00 1.90 -18.00
N GLU A 420 -21.64 3.16 -18.22
CA GLU A 420 -22.19 3.95 -19.32
C GLU A 420 -21.70 3.41 -20.66
N SER A 421 -22.65 3.09 -21.53
CA SER A 421 -22.36 2.67 -22.91
C SER A 421 -21.77 3.83 -23.69
N ARG A 422 -20.62 3.60 -24.34
CA ARG A 422 -19.96 4.58 -25.21
C ARG A 422 -19.73 3.99 -26.59
N GLU A 423 -19.82 4.84 -27.61
CA GLU A 423 -19.58 4.43 -28.98
C GLU A 423 -18.12 3.96 -29.15
N GLY A 424 -17.93 2.75 -29.69
CA GLY A 424 -16.60 2.16 -29.92
C GLY A 424 -16.01 1.39 -28.77
N ALA A 425 -16.62 1.40 -27.55
CA ALA A 425 -16.20 0.63 -26.39
C ALA A 425 -17.18 -0.50 -26.07
N THR A 426 -16.67 -1.62 -25.58
CA THR A 426 -17.50 -2.77 -25.16
C THR A 426 -17.31 -3.03 -23.67
N ALA A 427 -18.41 -3.39 -22.99
CA ALA A 427 -18.36 -3.83 -21.60
C ALA A 427 -19.13 -5.15 -21.47
N ARG A 428 -18.58 -6.11 -20.72
CA ARG A 428 -19.22 -7.42 -20.50
C ARG A 428 -18.77 -8.06 -19.19
N VAL A 429 -19.61 -8.93 -18.65
CA VAL A 429 -19.24 -9.84 -17.57
C VAL A 429 -18.79 -11.18 -18.16
N VAL A 430 -17.70 -11.73 -17.62
CA VAL A 430 -17.22 -13.09 -17.86
C VAL A 430 -16.84 -13.67 -16.50
N ASP A 431 -17.70 -14.49 -15.91
CA ASP A 431 -17.58 -14.91 -14.52
C ASP A 431 -16.31 -15.70 -14.21
N ASP A 432 -15.91 -16.62 -15.10
CA ASP A 432 -14.65 -17.36 -14.93
C ASP A 432 -13.44 -16.47 -15.24
N LEU A 433 -12.51 -16.38 -14.30
CA LEU A 433 -11.36 -15.49 -14.42
C LEU A 433 -10.41 -15.89 -15.56
N ALA A 434 -10.25 -17.18 -15.84
CA ALA A 434 -9.39 -17.63 -16.94
C ALA A 434 -10.03 -17.32 -18.30
N GLU A 435 -11.35 -17.48 -18.44
CA GLU A 435 -12.08 -17.07 -19.63
C GLU A 435 -12.07 -15.54 -19.79
N ALA A 436 -12.21 -14.78 -18.70
CA ALA A 436 -12.09 -13.32 -18.70
C ALA A 436 -10.71 -12.84 -19.18
N ALA A 437 -9.64 -13.53 -18.75
CA ALA A 437 -8.29 -13.25 -19.23
C ALA A 437 -8.12 -13.55 -20.73
N GLN A 438 -8.70 -14.64 -21.22
CA GLN A 438 -8.71 -14.97 -22.65
C GLN A 438 -9.47 -13.91 -23.45
N GLU A 439 -10.60 -13.45 -22.94
CA GLU A 439 -11.40 -12.41 -23.59
C GLU A 439 -10.64 -11.07 -23.63
N ALA A 440 -9.98 -10.67 -22.53
CA ALA A 440 -9.15 -9.48 -22.52
C ALA A 440 -8.01 -9.57 -23.55
N ALA A 441 -7.33 -10.73 -23.64
CA ALA A 441 -6.29 -10.97 -24.64
C ALA A 441 -6.85 -10.93 -26.07
N ARG A 442 -8.08 -11.44 -26.30
CA ARG A 442 -8.75 -11.42 -27.61
C ARG A 442 -9.11 -10.01 -28.07
N LEU A 443 -9.50 -9.14 -27.15
CA LEU A 443 -9.86 -7.74 -27.42
C LEU A 443 -8.63 -6.88 -27.71
N ALA A 444 -7.49 -7.21 -27.08
CA ALA A 444 -6.26 -6.44 -27.19
C ALA A 444 -5.65 -6.47 -28.60
N ARG A 445 -5.09 -5.34 -29.03
CA ARG A 445 -4.44 -5.10 -30.32
C ARG A 445 -3.05 -4.49 -30.08
N PRO A 446 -2.11 -4.64 -31.03
CA PRO A 446 -0.83 -3.93 -30.94
C PRO A 446 -1.00 -2.43 -30.68
N GLY A 447 -0.27 -1.91 -29.69
CA GLY A 447 -0.36 -0.53 -29.22
C GLY A 447 -1.33 -0.32 -28.05
N ASP A 448 -2.09 -1.34 -27.65
CA ASP A 448 -2.98 -1.25 -26.49
C ASP A 448 -2.24 -1.43 -25.17
N LEU A 449 -2.84 -0.90 -24.10
CA LEU A 449 -2.50 -1.19 -22.72
C LEU A 449 -3.61 -2.06 -22.09
N VAL A 450 -3.25 -3.25 -21.62
CA VAL A 450 -4.13 -4.11 -20.86
C VAL A 450 -3.88 -3.93 -19.37
N LEU A 451 -4.95 -3.65 -18.61
CA LEU A 451 -4.91 -3.52 -17.17
C LEU A 451 -5.60 -4.71 -16.50
N THR A 452 -4.92 -5.44 -15.61
CA THR A 452 -5.55 -6.36 -14.66
C THR A 452 -5.74 -5.64 -13.34
N VAL A 453 -7.00 -5.53 -12.88
CA VAL A 453 -7.38 -4.63 -11.80
C VAL A 453 -8.16 -5.37 -10.72
N GLY A 454 -7.70 -5.29 -9.46
CA GLY A 454 -8.37 -5.87 -8.29
C GLY A 454 -7.44 -6.46 -7.25
N SER A 455 -7.92 -6.67 -6.03
CA SER A 455 -7.13 -7.19 -4.90
C SER A 455 -6.99 -8.72 -4.90
N GLY A 456 -7.84 -9.43 -5.66
CA GLY A 456 -7.92 -10.89 -5.68
C GLY A 456 -6.94 -11.58 -6.64
N PRO A 457 -7.30 -12.79 -7.11
CA PRO A 457 -6.47 -13.61 -7.99
C PRO A 457 -6.32 -13.05 -9.41
N VAL A 458 -6.96 -11.94 -9.75
CA VAL A 458 -6.83 -11.27 -11.06
C VAL A 458 -5.37 -10.97 -11.44
N THR A 459 -4.47 -10.86 -10.47
CA THR A 459 -3.04 -10.70 -10.72
C THR A 459 -2.44 -11.84 -11.56
N TYR A 460 -2.97 -13.07 -11.45
CA TYR A 460 -2.52 -14.21 -12.27
C TYR A 460 -3.01 -14.10 -13.72
N ALA A 461 -4.09 -13.37 -13.94
CA ALA A 461 -4.62 -13.14 -15.29
C ALA A 461 -3.63 -12.37 -16.17
N ALA A 462 -2.76 -11.53 -15.59
CA ALA A 462 -1.72 -10.82 -16.33
C ALA A 462 -0.78 -11.80 -17.08
N ASP A 463 -0.35 -12.86 -16.40
CA ASP A 463 0.53 -13.87 -17.01
C ASP A 463 -0.23 -14.69 -18.07
N TRP A 464 -1.49 -15.06 -17.80
CA TRP A 464 -2.34 -15.78 -18.77
C TRP A 464 -2.63 -14.97 -20.02
N ILE A 465 -2.81 -13.65 -19.89
CA ILE A 465 -2.97 -12.71 -21.01
C ILE A 465 -1.68 -12.68 -21.82
N LEU A 466 -0.51 -12.48 -21.19
CA LEU A 466 0.77 -12.47 -21.86
C LEU A 466 1.04 -13.78 -22.62
N ASP A 467 0.72 -14.92 -22.02
CA ASP A 467 0.87 -16.22 -22.68
C ASP A 467 -0.09 -16.39 -23.86
N SER A 468 -1.29 -15.85 -23.76
CA SER A 468 -2.26 -15.87 -24.87
C SER A 468 -1.81 -14.98 -26.03
N LEU A 469 -1.27 -13.79 -25.72
CA LEU A 469 -0.70 -12.87 -26.71
C LEU A 469 0.52 -13.47 -27.41
N ARG A 470 1.43 -14.13 -26.67
CA ARG A 470 2.61 -14.82 -27.24
C ARG A 470 2.23 -15.95 -28.19
N ARG A 471 1.14 -16.66 -27.92
CA ARG A 471 0.64 -17.73 -28.82
C ARG A 471 -0.02 -17.19 -30.08
N ARG A 472 -0.47 -15.93 -30.08
CA ARG A 472 -1.10 -15.26 -31.20
C ARG A 472 -0.08 -14.64 -32.17
N ALA A 473 1.08 -14.19 -31.66
CA ALA A 473 2.20 -13.63 -32.40
C ALA A 473 3.01 -14.75 -33.11
#